data_accba2426a02d14861eb02f3404783f9
#
_entry.id   accba2426a02d14861eb02f3404783f9
#
_cell.length_a   1.000
_cell.length_b   1.000
_cell.length_c   1.000
_cell.angle_alpha   90.00
_cell.angle_beta   90.00
_cell.angle_gamma   90.00
#
_symmetry.space_group_name_H-M   'P 1'
#
loop_
_entity.id
_entity.type
_entity.pdbx_description
1 polymer ?
#
loop_
_entity_poly.entity_id
_entity_poly.type
_entity_poly.pdbx_seq_one_letter_code
_entity_poly.pdbx_strand_id
1 'polypeptide(L)'
;MKSIYKYSGYIFIAIFLLSCDYLDVVPDNVATIDHAFADRYTTEKYLATCYWGMPKSAGWNENPGIFGALEMVFNKEHRTSGGMRFGLGEDNPTSALINYWGGTGEWIRSLYAGIRECNTFLENVDKVQDLNKYEKERMKAEVKMIKAYMHFYLTTFYGPICPLRESIPIDESTQGVRVYREKIDDCFGYVLELLDEVISSEALPLVIENRTTELGRFTKPAAYMLKAKVLVYWASPLFNGNTDYNSFLDHNGEPFFNQIYDATRWEKAAEACKEAIDVCTAAGIRLYQTSDFVATKPQSDTTLLVNTLRSAISERWNKELVWGNSSYPVDWGLQSPCLPRLEQATSASATGRMSVPFSTVEIFYSNKGVPINEDVTYPYADRYNLKTGDEEHKYVIQKGEQTAVLNFYREPRYYSTLGFDRGKWYGNSYKNYPDDDSEALYPKNRFGEYSSVFNPGDYNATGYWPKKLVSINTMYRDPNSVTTETYPFPDMRFADLLLLCAEALNESKEAPDTEVYQYIDMVRARAGLKGVVESWANYSNQPDKPKTKAGMREIIHQERKIELACEGVYYWDSHRWKTALKEQNRLIQGWNVNASELEDYYTITTLYTQKFTYRDYFAPIPENDLVRNPQLVQNPGW
;
A
#
# COMPACT_ATOMS: atom_id res chain seq x y z
N MET A 1 13.79 -59.00 -64.42
CA MET A 1 12.94 -58.57 -63.27
C MET A 1 13.69 -58.40 -61.97
N LYS A 2 14.81 -59.00 -61.65
CA LYS A 2 15.54 -58.82 -60.37
C LYS A 2 16.35 -57.52 -60.23
N SER A 3 16.64 -56.81 -61.36
CA SER A 3 17.42 -55.55 -61.32
C SER A 3 16.59 -54.32 -61.00
N ILE A 4 15.31 -54.31 -61.36
CA ILE A 4 14.40 -53.13 -61.16
C ILE A 4 14.05 -52.94 -59.66
N TYR A 5 13.92 -53.99 -58.87
CA TYR A 5 13.65 -53.94 -57.47
C TYR A 5 14.80 -53.37 -56.57
N LYS A 6 16.05 -53.50 -57.05
CA LYS A 6 17.22 -52.96 -56.32
C LYS A 6 17.29 -51.43 -56.40
N TYR A 7 16.95 -50.84 -57.54
CA TYR A 7 16.96 -49.38 -57.72
C TYR A 7 15.72 -48.71 -57.15
N SER A 8 14.57 -49.39 -57.10
CA SER A 8 13.38 -48.93 -56.46
C SER A 8 13.56 -48.75 -54.93
N GLY A 9 14.34 -49.63 -54.29
CA GLY A 9 14.67 -49.52 -52.85
C GLY A 9 15.56 -48.33 -52.52
N TYR A 10 16.50 -47.98 -53.36
CA TYR A 10 17.41 -46.84 -53.18
C TYR A 10 16.68 -45.48 -53.43
N ILE A 11 15.75 -45.45 -54.38
CA ILE A 11 14.89 -44.23 -54.60
C ILE A 11 13.93 -44.00 -53.45
N PHE A 12 13.37 -45.04 -52.82
CA PHE A 12 12.52 -44.92 -51.66
C PHE A 12 13.27 -44.42 -50.38
N ILE A 13 14.54 -44.86 -50.22
CA ILE A 13 15.42 -44.42 -49.11
C ILE A 13 15.91 -42.99 -49.36
N ALA A 14 16.17 -42.59 -50.61
CA ALA A 14 16.56 -41.20 -50.92
C ALA A 14 15.43 -40.18 -50.75
N ILE A 15 14.17 -40.61 -50.94
CA ILE A 15 12.99 -39.74 -50.71
C ILE A 15 12.72 -39.54 -49.19
N PHE A 16 13.08 -40.50 -48.33
CA PHE A 16 12.97 -40.37 -46.87
C PHE A 16 14.04 -39.48 -46.24
N LEU A 17 15.14 -39.20 -46.92
CA LEU A 17 16.21 -38.32 -46.42
C LEU A 17 16.00 -36.83 -46.80
N LEU A 18 14.99 -36.50 -47.59
CA LEU A 18 14.64 -35.12 -47.94
C LEU A 18 13.42 -34.59 -47.21
N SER A 19 12.92 -35.30 -46.20
CA SER A 19 11.68 -34.95 -45.46
C SER A 19 11.93 -34.38 -44.07
N CYS A 20 13.07 -33.76 -43.80
CA CYS A 20 13.36 -33.19 -42.48
C CYS A 20 13.26 -31.65 -42.39
N ASP A 21 12.96 -30.97 -43.50
CA ASP A 21 12.91 -29.49 -43.47
C ASP A 21 11.47 -28.91 -43.40
N TYR A 22 10.44 -29.77 -43.31
CA TYR A 22 9.04 -29.34 -43.31
C TYR A 22 8.46 -29.10 -41.90
N LEU A 23 9.18 -29.43 -40.84
CA LEU A 23 8.71 -29.27 -39.45
C LEU A 23 9.22 -28.03 -38.77
N ASP A 24 10.07 -27.24 -39.41
CA ASP A 24 10.61 -25.97 -38.87
C ASP A 24 9.93 -24.72 -39.45
N VAL A 25 8.79 -24.86 -40.13
CA VAL A 25 7.97 -23.69 -40.48
C VAL A 25 7.22 -23.28 -39.23
N VAL A 26 7.82 -22.40 -38.44
CA VAL A 26 7.08 -21.60 -37.45
C VAL A 26 5.95 -20.89 -38.21
N PRO A 27 4.68 -21.12 -37.88
CA PRO A 27 3.59 -20.41 -38.55
C PRO A 27 3.84 -18.90 -38.51
N ASP A 28 3.76 -18.19 -39.61
CA ASP A 28 3.95 -16.73 -39.74
C ASP A 28 3.06 -15.91 -38.78
N ASN A 29 2.12 -16.55 -38.10
CA ASN A 29 1.19 -15.96 -37.14
C ASN A 29 1.59 -16.19 -35.66
N VAL A 30 2.71 -16.82 -35.35
CA VAL A 30 3.19 -16.90 -33.96
C VAL A 30 3.93 -15.63 -33.64
N ALA A 31 3.36 -14.83 -32.73
CA ALA A 31 4.00 -13.62 -32.24
C ALA A 31 5.33 -14.00 -31.54
N THR A 32 6.46 -13.65 -32.16
CA THR A 32 7.79 -13.80 -31.57
C THR A 32 8.16 -12.54 -30.77
N ILE A 33 9.22 -12.62 -29.98
CA ILE A 33 9.74 -11.46 -29.24
C ILE A 33 10.15 -10.32 -30.19
N ASP A 34 10.59 -10.62 -31.41
CA ASP A 34 10.96 -9.62 -32.40
C ASP A 34 9.76 -8.78 -32.85
N HIS A 35 8.55 -9.34 -32.87
CA HIS A 35 7.33 -8.56 -33.15
C HIS A 35 7.01 -7.56 -32.03
N ALA A 36 7.36 -7.88 -30.78
CA ALA A 36 7.12 -6.99 -29.65
C ALA A 36 8.06 -5.75 -29.67
N PHE A 37 9.20 -5.85 -30.36
CA PHE A 37 10.19 -4.78 -30.50
C PHE A 37 10.40 -4.36 -31.96
N ALA A 38 9.41 -4.60 -32.83
CA ALA A 38 9.47 -4.24 -34.24
C ALA A 38 9.37 -2.71 -34.45
N ASP A 39 8.55 -2.04 -33.64
CA ASP A 39 8.28 -0.61 -33.74
C ASP A 39 7.94 0.01 -32.35
N ARG A 40 7.80 1.34 -32.34
CA ARG A 40 7.42 2.14 -31.16
C ARG A 40 6.14 1.61 -30.49
N TYR A 41 5.10 1.38 -31.26
CA TYR A 41 3.77 1.04 -30.75
C TYR A 41 3.75 -0.29 -30.00
N THR A 42 4.38 -1.32 -30.57
CA THR A 42 4.50 -2.62 -29.94
C THR A 42 5.43 -2.59 -28.72
N THR A 43 6.50 -1.78 -28.77
CA THR A 43 7.42 -1.57 -27.64
C THR A 43 6.73 -0.86 -26.46
N GLU A 44 5.92 0.17 -26.72
CA GLU A 44 5.14 0.85 -25.69
C GLU A 44 4.10 -0.07 -25.02
N LYS A 45 3.49 -0.98 -25.80
CA LYS A 45 2.63 -2.03 -25.25
C LYS A 45 3.40 -3.00 -24.33
N TYR A 46 4.61 -3.34 -24.72
CA TYR A 46 5.44 -4.22 -23.89
C TYR A 46 5.88 -3.50 -22.61
N LEU A 47 6.21 -2.22 -22.68
CA LEU A 47 6.45 -1.38 -21.49
C LEU A 47 5.22 -1.40 -20.56
N ALA A 48 4.02 -1.26 -21.10
CA ALA A 48 2.78 -1.36 -20.30
C ALA A 48 2.61 -2.74 -19.64
N THR A 49 3.09 -3.81 -20.27
CA THR A 49 3.12 -5.15 -19.66
C THR A 49 4.06 -5.21 -18.45
N CYS A 50 5.21 -4.54 -18.49
CA CYS A 50 6.10 -4.41 -17.34
C CYS A 50 5.39 -3.70 -16.16
N TYR A 51 4.70 -2.58 -16.41
CA TYR A 51 3.89 -1.90 -15.39
C TYR A 51 2.75 -2.76 -14.85
N TRP A 52 2.08 -3.52 -15.73
CA TRP A 52 1.01 -4.44 -15.34
C TRP A 52 1.49 -5.53 -14.37
N GLY A 53 2.75 -5.95 -14.49
CA GLY A 53 3.38 -6.94 -13.62
C GLY A 53 3.55 -6.48 -12.16
N MET A 54 3.40 -5.19 -11.85
CA MET A 54 3.58 -4.66 -10.50
C MET A 54 2.48 -5.12 -9.53
N PRO A 55 2.74 -5.11 -8.19
CA PRO A 55 1.76 -5.42 -7.18
C PRO A 55 0.47 -4.59 -7.29
N LYS A 56 -0.66 -5.17 -6.92
CA LYS A 56 -1.99 -4.56 -7.04
C LYS A 56 -2.36 -3.83 -5.75
N SER A 57 -1.85 -2.61 -5.55
CA SER A 57 -1.93 -1.87 -4.29
C SER A 57 -3.36 -1.56 -3.82
N ALA A 58 -4.30 -1.33 -4.75
CA ALA A 58 -5.71 -1.10 -4.42
C ALA A 58 -6.54 -2.38 -4.26
N GLY A 59 -5.94 -3.56 -4.47
CA GLY A 59 -6.64 -4.84 -4.33
C GLY A 59 -6.67 -5.32 -2.89
N TRP A 60 -7.84 -5.45 -2.28
CA TRP A 60 -7.95 -5.89 -0.89
C TRP A 60 -7.58 -7.37 -0.67
N ASN A 61 -7.59 -8.20 -1.72
CA ASN A 61 -7.11 -9.58 -1.68
C ASN A 61 -5.64 -9.72 -2.10
N GLU A 62 -5.17 -8.78 -2.90
CA GLU A 62 -3.86 -8.80 -3.56
C GLU A 62 -2.80 -8.06 -2.74
N ASN A 63 -3.20 -7.00 -2.01
CA ASN A 63 -2.28 -6.23 -1.19
C ASN A 63 -2.29 -6.73 0.26
N PRO A 64 -1.20 -7.36 0.75
CA PRO A 64 -1.10 -7.82 2.13
C PRO A 64 -1.25 -6.67 3.15
N GLY A 65 -0.91 -5.45 2.76
CA GLY A 65 -1.01 -4.27 3.62
C GLY A 65 -2.44 -3.97 4.06
N ILE A 66 -3.45 -4.23 3.21
CA ILE A 66 -4.85 -3.84 3.48
C ILE A 66 -5.41 -4.56 4.71
N PHE A 67 -5.20 -5.87 4.82
CA PHE A 67 -5.71 -6.65 5.96
C PHE A 67 -4.61 -7.19 6.87
N GLY A 68 -3.35 -7.21 6.47
CA GLY A 68 -2.28 -7.87 7.23
C GLY A 68 -2.14 -7.39 8.67
N ALA A 69 -2.30 -6.10 8.91
CA ALA A 69 -2.32 -5.53 10.26
C ALA A 69 -3.73 -5.39 10.86
N LEU A 70 -4.78 -5.81 10.16
CA LEU A 70 -6.18 -5.63 10.53
C LEU A 70 -6.53 -4.18 10.95
N GLU A 71 -5.97 -3.20 10.22
CA GLU A 71 -6.45 -1.80 10.32
C GLU A 71 -7.87 -1.66 9.78
N MET A 72 -8.20 -2.52 8.84
CA MET A 72 -9.54 -2.70 8.28
C MET A 72 -9.90 -4.18 8.34
N VAL A 73 -11.19 -4.46 8.40
CA VAL A 73 -11.71 -5.84 8.45
C VAL A 73 -13.01 -5.94 7.67
N PHE A 74 -13.32 -7.14 7.18
CA PHE A 74 -14.66 -7.47 6.72
C PHE A 74 -15.51 -8.07 7.85
N ASN A 75 -16.80 -8.14 7.62
CA ASN A 75 -17.73 -8.89 8.45
C ASN A 75 -17.49 -10.42 8.37
N LYS A 76 -18.21 -11.19 9.19
CA LYS A 76 -18.02 -12.64 9.28
C LYS A 76 -18.31 -13.40 7.98
N GLU A 77 -19.16 -12.86 7.13
CA GLU A 77 -19.56 -13.50 5.86
C GLU A 77 -18.41 -13.44 4.83
N HIS A 78 -17.58 -12.41 4.90
CA HIS A 78 -16.40 -12.25 4.04
C HIS A 78 -15.07 -12.66 4.71
N ARG A 79 -15.13 -13.31 5.89
CA ARG A 79 -13.96 -13.78 6.62
C ARG A 79 -13.09 -14.76 5.80
N THR A 80 -13.70 -15.52 4.91
CA THR A 80 -13.02 -16.54 4.10
C THR A 80 -12.25 -15.98 2.90
N SER A 81 -12.29 -14.66 2.65
CA SER A 81 -11.48 -14.04 1.63
C SER A 81 -9.97 -14.18 1.93
N GLY A 82 -9.15 -14.30 0.88
CA GLY A 82 -7.69 -14.52 1.02
C GLY A 82 -7.02 -13.46 1.89
N GLY A 83 -7.31 -12.18 1.64
CA GLY A 83 -6.74 -11.07 2.41
C GLY A 83 -7.13 -11.09 3.89
N MET A 84 -8.41 -11.38 4.22
CA MET A 84 -8.84 -11.50 5.62
C MET A 84 -8.17 -12.67 6.34
N ARG A 85 -8.10 -13.83 5.68
CA ARG A 85 -7.42 -15.03 6.24
C ARG A 85 -5.95 -14.76 6.48
N PHE A 86 -5.29 -14.03 5.55
CA PHE A 86 -3.92 -13.59 5.71
C PHE A 86 -3.74 -12.71 6.97
N GLY A 87 -4.56 -11.68 7.15
CA GLY A 87 -4.53 -10.81 8.34
C GLY A 87 -4.86 -11.52 9.66
N LEU A 88 -5.59 -12.65 9.61
CA LEU A 88 -5.88 -13.51 10.76
C LEU A 88 -4.75 -14.50 11.07
N GLY A 89 -3.65 -14.53 10.29
CA GLY A 89 -2.51 -15.44 10.49
C GLY A 89 -2.77 -16.87 9.98
N GLU A 90 -3.65 -17.04 8.98
CA GLU A 90 -4.02 -18.35 8.42
C GLU A 90 -3.25 -18.73 7.15
N ASP A 91 -2.17 -17.99 6.83
CA ASP A 91 -1.34 -18.33 5.67
C ASP A 91 -0.58 -19.64 5.87
N ASN A 92 -0.25 -20.33 4.77
CA ASN A 92 0.47 -21.60 4.81
C ASN A 92 1.22 -21.88 3.50
N PRO A 93 2.33 -22.64 3.52
CA PRO A 93 3.15 -22.87 2.34
C PRO A 93 2.51 -23.79 1.28
N THR A 94 1.57 -24.67 1.67
CA THR A 94 0.91 -25.59 0.72
C THR A 94 -0.10 -24.85 -0.17
N SER A 95 -0.73 -23.78 0.37
CA SER A 95 -1.70 -22.96 -0.34
C SER A 95 -1.58 -21.51 0.13
N ALA A 96 -0.48 -20.85 -0.25
CA ALA A 96 -0.21 -19.47 0.12
C ALA A 96 -1.36 -18.55 -0.34
N LEU A 97 -1.87 -17.76 0.60
CA LEU A 97 -3.03 -16.89 0.38
C LEU A 97 -2.69 -15.71 -0.52
N ILE A 98 -1.48 -15.17 -0.38
CA ILE A 98 -0.93 -14.11 -1.22
C ILE A 98 0.42 -14.61 -1.76
N ASN A 99 0.44 -15.06 -3.01
CA ASN A 99 1.61 -15.69 -3.61
C ASN A 99 2.22 -14.83 -4.72
N TYR A 100 3.09 -13.91 -4.34
CA TYR A 100 3.91 -13.14 -5.30
C TYR A 100 5.20 -13.85 -5.73
N TRP A 101 5.54 -14.99 -5.12
CA TRP A 101 6.66 -15.83 -5.54
C TRP A 101 6.33 -16.59 -6.83
N GLY A 102 5.37 -17.50 -6.77
CA GLY A 102 4.95 -18.33 -7.89
C GLY A 102 3.75 -17.82 -8.69
N GLY A 103 2.95 -16.96 -8.09
CA GLY A 103 1.66 -16.47 -8.62
C GLY A 103 0.51 -17.43 -8.35
N THR A 104 -0.72 -16.91 -8.28
CA THR A 104 -1.96 -17.70 -8.10
C THR A 104 -3.01 -17.40 -9.17
N GLY A 105 -2.74 -16.50 -10.12
CA GLY A 105 -3.70 -16.14 -11.16
C GLY A 105 -3.42 -14.80 -11.80
N GLU A 106 -4.42 -14.25 -12.46
CA GLU A 106 -4.30 -13.00 -13.22
C GLU A 106 -3.94 -11.79 -12.33
N TRP A 107 -4.50 -11.71 -11.14
CA TRP A 107 -4.36 -10.55 -10.25
C TRP A 107 -3.16 -10.66 -9.30
N ILE A 108 -2.82 -11.87 -8.85
CA ILE A 108 -1.59 -12.13 -8.09
C ILE A 108 -0.63 -12.89 -9.00
N ARG A 109 0.03 -12.15 -9.87
CA ARG A 109 1.08 -12.68 -10.75
C ARG A 109 2.38 -12.87 -9.98
N SER A 110 3.18 -13.84 -10.37
CA SER A 110 4.55 -13.94 -9.90
C SER A 110 5.32 -12.66 -10.24
N LEU A 111 5.96 -12.05 -9.25
CA LEU A 111 6.84 -10.90 -9.49
C LEU A 111 8.10 -11.31 -10.24
N TYR A 112 8.56 -12.57 -10.11
CA TYR A 112 9.64 -13.10 -10.93
C TYR A 112 9.27 -13.17 -12.42
N ALA A 113 8.01 -13.47 -12.75
CA ALA A 113 7.54 -13.35 -14.11
C ALA A 113 7.58 -11.90 -14.60
N GLY A 114 7.15 -10.94 -13.77
CA GLY A 114 7.25 -9.50 -14.07
C GLY A 114 8.70 -9.03 -14.23
N ILE A 115 9.62 -9.51 -13.40
CA ILE A 115 11.07 -9.22 -13.51
C ILE A 115 11.63 -9.78 -14.81
N ARG A 116 11.21 -10.98 -15.23
CA ARG A 116 11.60 -11.54 -16.53
C ARG A 116 11.12 -10.67 -17.69
N GLU A 117 9.89 -10.16 -17.64
CA GLU A 117 9.40 -9.21 -18.65
C GLU A 117 10.29 -7.95 -18.71
N CYS A 118 10.71 -7.45 -17.53
CA CYS A 118 11.65 -6.32 -17.47
C CYS A 118 13.00 -6.65 -18.11
N ASN A 119 13.58 -7.82 -17.82
CA ASN A 119 14.84 -8.25 -18.42
C ASN A 119 14.71 -8.36 -19.93
N THR A 120 13.66 -9.02 -20.42
CA THR A 120 13.36 -9.14 -21.86
C THR A 120 13.24 -7.77 -22.52
N PHE A 121 12.61 -6.79 -21.86
CA PHE A 121 12.52 -5.42 -22.38
C PHE A 121 13.92 -4.79 -22.52
N LEU A 122 14.73 -4.86 -21.47
CA LEU A 122 16.07 -4.26 -21.44
C LEU A 122 17.02 -4.88 -22.50
N GLU A 123 16.88 -6.16 -22.80
CA GLU A 123 17.68 -6.89 -23.80
C GLU A 123 17.30 -6.52 -25.25
N ASN A 124 16.09 -6.01 -25.48
CA ASN A 124 15.56 -5.85 -26.83
C ASN A 124 15.27 -4.40 -27.26
N VAL A 125 15.05 -3.47 -26.33
CA VAL A 125 14.62 -2.09 -26.66
C VAL A 125 15.60 -1.33 -27.57
N ASP A 126 16.90 -1.67 -27.53
CA ASP A 126 17.91 -1.05 -28.40
C ASP A 126 17.76 -1.42 -29.87
N LYS A 127 17.09 -2.52 -30.21
CA LYS A 127 16.85 -3.00 -31.58
C LYS A 127 15.80 -2.14 -32.31
N VAL A 128 14.93 -1.41 -31.58
CA VAL A 128 13.81 -0.65 -32.14
C VAL A 128 14.33 0.56 -32.92
N GLN A 129 13.99 0.64 -34.21
CA GLN A 129 14.57 1.65 -35.09
C GLN A 129 13.90 3.03 -35.02
N ASP A 130 12.61 3.08 -34.76
CA ASP A 130 11.79 4.29 -34.75
C ASP A 130 11.70 4.98 -33.37
N LEU A 131 12.46 4.51 -32.38
CA LEU A 131 12.70 5.17 -31.11
C LEU A 131 14.06 5.92 -31.15
N ASN A 132 14.06 7.19 -30.76
CA ASN A 132 15.30 7.93 -30.59
C ASN A 132 16.05 7.52 -29.30
N LYS A 133 17.29 7.94 -29.15
CA LYS A 133 18.13 7.57 -28.00
C LYS A 133 17.52 8.00 -26.67
N TYR A 134 16.97 9.20 -26.58
CA TYR A 134 16.38 9.72 -25.35
C TYR A 134 15.17 8.88 -24.90
N GLU A 135 14.29 8.52 -25.84
CA GLU A 135 13.12 7.68 -25.57
C GLU A 135 13.53 6.28 -25.08
N LYS A 136 14.56 5.69 -25.71
CA LYS A 136 15.08 4.39 -25.26
C LYS A 136 15.64 4.46 -23.83
N GLU A 137 16.46 5.45 -23.54
CA GLU A 137 17.05 5.62 -22.20
C GLU A 137 15.97 5.88 -21.13
N ARG A 138 14.95 6.68 -21.45
CA ARG A 138 13.81 6.90 -20.57
C ARG A 138 13.06 5.59 -20.29
N MET A 139 12.73 4.81 -21.31
CA MET A 139 12.05 3.53 -21.16
C MET A 139 12.89 2.51 -20.37
N LYS A 140 14.21 2.47 -20.60
CA LYS A 140 15.14 1.64 -19.81
C LYS A 140 15.14 2.05 -18.34
N ALA A 141 15.18 3.35 -18.04
CA ALA A 141 15.14 3.84 -16.67
C ALA A 141 13.81 3.48 -15.98
N GLU A 142 12.67 3.59 -16.68
CA GLU A 142 11.38 3.17 -16.16
C GLU A 142 11.33 1.67 -15.87
N VAL A 143 11.82 0.83 -16.76
CA VAL A 143 11.84 -0.63 -16.58
C VAL A 143 12.80 -1.05 -15.46
N LYS A 144 13.96 -0.41 -15.31
CA LYS A 144 14.85 -0.61 -14.15
C LYS A 144 14.17 -0.20 -12.84
N MET A 145 13.40 0.89 -12.85
CA MET A 145 12.61 1.34 -11.69
C MET A 145 11.54 0.29 -11.30
N ILE A 146 10.79 -0.25 -12.27
CA ILE A 146 9.81 -1.34 -12.06
C ILE A 146 10.52 -2.57 -11.49
N LYS A 147 11.66 -2.95 -12.06
CA LYS A 147 12.47 -4.10 -11.62
C LYS A 147 12.96 -3.91 -10.18
N ALA A 148 13.45 -2.70 -9.82
CA ALA A 148 13.86 -2.36 -8.46
C ALA A 148 12.69 -2.45 -7.48
N TYR A 149 11.52 -1.91 -7.85
CA TYR A 149 10.30 -1.97 -7.03
C TYR A 149 9.87 -3.41 -6.76
N MET A 150 9.87 -4.28 -7.79
CA MET A 150 9.48 -5.69 -7.64
C MET A 150 10.45 -6.46 -6.73
N HIS A 151 11.77 -6.25 -6.87
CA HIS A 151 12.76 -6.87 -5.99
C HIS A 151 12.64 -6.36 -4.55
N PHE A 152 12.43 -5.07 -4.36
CA PHE A 152 12.18 -4.49 -3.04
C PHE A 152 10.91 -5.08 -2.39
N TYR A 153 9.83 -5.20 -3.15
CA TYR A 153 8.58 -5.80 -2.68
C TYR A 153 8.76 -7.27 -2.27
N LEU A 154 9.44 -8.07 -3.11
CA LEU A 154 9.79 -9.46 -2.79
C LEU A 154 10.65 -9.53 -1.53
N THR A 155 11.68 -8.68 -1.41
CA THR A 155 12.59 -8.66 -0.27
C THR A 155 11.87 -8.31 1.04
N THR A 156 10.94 -7.34 1.00
CA THR A 156 10.19 -6.96 2.20
C THR A 156 9.14 -8.00 2.58
N PHE A 157 8.59 -8.74 1.62
CA PHE A 157 7.53 -9.73 1.86
C PHE A 157 8.06 -11.13 2.21
N TYR A 158 9.16 -11.56 1.56
CA TYR A 158 9.73 -12.92 1.74
C TYR A 158 11.08 -12.94 2.48
N GLY A 159 11.66 -11.81 2.83
CA GLY A 159 13.03 -11.73 3.35
C GLY A 159 14.07 -11.94 2.24
N PRO A 160 15.12 -12.76 2.46
CA PRO A 160 16.07 -13.12 1.43
C PRO A 160 15.38 -13.67 0.18
N ILE A 161 15.81 -13.23 -1.01
CA ILE A 161 15.23 -13.62 -2.30
C ILE A 161 16.30 -14.11 -3.26
N CYS A 162 15.90 -14.47 -4.49
CA CYS A 162 16.80 -14.76 -5.61
C CYS A 162 16.80 -13.54 -6.56
N PRO A 163 17.75 -12.60 -6.47
CA PRO A 163 17.77 -11.46 -7.40
C PRO A 163 18.03 -11.91 -8.83
N LEU A 164 17.09 -11.64 -9.73
CA LEU A 164 17.24 -11.97 -11.15
C LEU A 164 17.83 -10.77 -11.90
N ARG A 165 19.16 -10.78 -12.05
CA ARG A 165 19.90 -9.70 -12.71
C ARG A 165 19.67 -9.68 -14.22
N GLU A 166 19.58 -10.85 -14.84
CA GLU A 166 19.45 -11.08 -16.28
C GLU A 166 18.42 -12.19 -16.54
N SER A 167 18.01 -12.35 -17.80
CA SER A 167 17.17 -13.47 -18.20
C SER A 167 17.94 -14.78 -18.14
N ILE A 168 17.35 -15.82 -17.57
CA ILE A 168 17.91 -17.17 -17.67
C ILE A 168 17.59 -17.70 -19.09
N PRO A 169 18.59 -18.20 -19.85
CA PRO A 169 18.38 -18.75 -21.19
C PRO A 169 17.33 -19.86 -21.21
N ILE A 170 16.55 -19.96 -22.29
CA ILE A 170 15.47 -20.96 -22.42
C ILE A 170 16.04 -22.38 -22.51
N ASP A 171 17.23 -22.51 -23.06
CA ASP A 171 17.98 -23.76 -23.22
C ASP A 171 18.91 -24.11 -22.05
N GLU A 172 18.81 -23.30 -20.94
CA GLU A 172 19.60 -23.58 -19.75
C GLU A 172 19.23 -24.94 -19.14
N SER A 173 20.23 -25.62 -18.59
CA SER A 173 20.05 -26.91 -17.94
C SER A 173 19.11 -26.82 -16.73
N THR A 174 18.44 -27.93 -16.38
CA THR A 174 17.60 -28.00 -15.17
C THR A 174 18.39 -27.61 -13.91
N GLN A 175 19.71 -27.83 -13.88
CA GLN A 175 20.55 -27.42 -12.75
C GLN A 175 20.85 -25.92 -12.78
N GLY A 176 21.08 -25.33 -13.95
CA GLY A 176 21.41 -23.92 -14.11
C GLY A 176 20.25 -22.99 -13.83
N VAL A 177 18.99 -23.46 -14.02
CA VAL A 177 17.79 -22.67 -13.63
C VAL A 177 17.49 -22.69 -12.13
N ARG A 178 18.18 -23.50 -11.33
CA ARG A 178 18.03 -23.58 -9.88
C ARG A 178 18.90 -22.54 -9.21
N VAL A 179 18.30 -21.41 -8.85
CA VAL A 179 18.95 -20.28 -8.20
C VAL A 179 18.86 -20.37 -6.68
N TYR A 180 19.81 -19.77 -5.99
CA TYR A 180 19.83 -19.66 -4.54
C TYR A 180 19.23 -18.33 -4.07
N ARG A 181 18.73 -18.32 -2.85
CA ARG A 181 18.44 -17.08 -2.13
C ARG A 181 19.75 -16.41 -1.74
N GLU A 182 19.86 -15.12 -1.92
CA GLU A 182 21.03 -14.32 -1.51
C GLU A 182 20.82 -13.69 -0.11
N LYS A 183 21.90 -13.26 0.54
CA LYS A 183 21.83 -12.59 1.83
C LYS A 183 20.96 -11.34 1.72
N ILE A 184 20.31 -10.99 2.83
CA ILE A 184 19.38 -9.84 2.85
C ILE A 184 20.07 -8.53 2.44
N ASP A 185 21.32 -8.33 2.84
CA ASP A 185 22.09 -7.14 2.46
C ASP A 185 22.42 -7.10 0.96
N ASP A 186 22.65 -8.25 0.31
CA ASP A 186 22.88 -8.34 -1.13
C ASP A 186 21.58 -8.07 -1.91
N CYS A 187 20.42 -8.51 -1.37
CA CYS A 187 19.12 -8.23 -1.96
C CYS A 187 18.82 -6.71 -1.94
N PHE A 188 19.03 -6.04 -0.80
CA PHE A 188 18.89 -4.58 -0.72
C PHE A 188 19.94 -3.85 -1.56
N GLY A 189 21.19 -4.35 -1.56
CA GLY A 189 22.27 -3.80 -2.38
C GLY A 189 21.93 -3.77 -3.86
N TYR A 190 21.40 -4.87 -4.39
CA TYR A 190 20.97 -4.93 -5.79
C TYR A 190 19.83 -3.96 -6.14
N VAL A 191 18.85 -3.81 -5.23
CA VAL A 191 17.79 -2.81 -5.43
C VAL A 191 18.36 -1.38 -5.49
N LEU A 192 19.31 -1.07 -4.60
CA LEU A 192 19.98 0.24 -4.57
C LEU A 192 20.83 0.46 -5.80
N GLU A 193 21.54 -0.55 -6.30
CA GLU A 193 22.30 -0.50 -7.55
C GLU A 193 21.41 -0.10 -8.73
N LEU A 194 20.25 -0.75 -8.90
CA LEU A 194 19.29 -0.41 -9.95
C LEU A 194 18.78 1.04 -9.83
N LEU A 195 18.50 1.50 -8.60
CA LEU A 195 18.03 2.86 -8.36
C LEU A 195 19.13 3.90 -8.60
N ASP A 196 20.37 3.61 -8.23
CA ASP A 196 21.52 4.47 -8.50
C ASP A 196 21.79 4.60 -10.00
N GLU A 197 21.67 3.51 -10.76
CA GLU A 197 21.74 3.57 -12.23
C GLU A 197 20.62 4.43 -12.83
N VAL A 198 19.37 4.29 -12.35
CA VAL A 198 18.24 5.11 -12.81
C VAL A 198 18.47 6.58 -12.54
N ILE A 199 18.90 6.92 -11.31
CA ILE A 199 19.14 8.31 -10.88
C ILE A 199 20.30 8.92 -11.67
N SER A 200 21.41 8.19 -11.80
CA SER A 200 22.63 8.66 -12.50
C SER A 200 22.41 8.83 -14.00
N SER A 201 21.46 8.11 -14.60
CA SER A 201 21.15 8.22 -16.03
C SER A 201 20.49 9.55 -16.40
N GLU A 202 19.87 10.24 -15.42
CA GLU A 202 19.05 11.45 -15.60
C GLU A 202 17.93 11.32 -16.66
N ALA A 203 17.59 10.10 -17.04
CA ALA A 203 16.65 9.82 -18.13
C ALA A 203 15.17 9.99 -17.74
N LEU A 204 14.84 9.90 -16.44
CA LEU A 204 13.48 10.13 -15.97
C LEU A 204 13.14 11.63 -15.93
N PRO A 205 11.94 12.02 -16.40
CA PRO A 205 11.51 13.41 -16.34
C PRO A 205 11.26 13.86 -14.90
N LEU A 206 11.46 15.14 -14.62
CA LEU A 206 11.13 15.74 -13.32
C LEU A 206 9.61 15.74 -13.09
N VAL A 207 8.85 16.07 -14.14
CA VAL A 207 7.37 16.08 -14.15
C VAL A 207 6.85 15.46 -15.44
N ILE A 208 5.65 14.89 -15.39
CA ILE A 208 4.96 14.41 -16.60
C ILE A 208 4.35 15.60 -17.33
N GLU A 209 4.84 15.88 -18.54
CA GLU A 209 4.34 16.96 -19.39
C GLU A 209 3.08 16.54 -20.15
N ASN A 210 3.09 15.39 -20.78
CA ASN A 210 1.93 14.84 -21.48
C ASN A 210 0.97 14.13 -20.54
N ARG A 211 0.14 14.90 -19.86
CA ARG A 211 -0.82 14.39 -18.88
C ARG A 211 -1.95 13.52 -19.49
N THR A 212 -2.10 13.51 -20.80
CA THR A 212 -3.15 12.73 -21.47
C THR A 212 -2.78 11.25 -21.59
N THR A 213 -1.51 10.94 -21.86
CA THR A 213 -1.05 9.59 -22.19
C THR A 213 0.00 9.02 -21.26
N GLU A 214 0.63 9.84 -20.40
CA GLU A 214 1.80 9.42 -19.63
C GLU A 214 1.59 9.45 -18.10
N LEU A 215 0.40 9.83 -17.61
CA LEU A 215 0.12 9.81 -16.17
C LEU A 215 0.26 8.38 -15.63
N GLY A 216 0.97 8.23 -14.51
CA GLY A 216 1.29 6.96 -13.89
C GLY A 216 2.67 6.39 -14.29
N ARG A 217 3.34 6.93 -15.31
CA ARG A 217 4.74 6.59 -15.59
C ARG A 217 5.67 7.15 -14.52
N PHE A 218 6.79 6.47 -14.28
CA PHE A 218 7.76 6.89 -13.27
C PHE A 218 8.46 8.20 -13.63
N THR A 219 8.74 8.97 -12.58
CA THR A 219 9.42 10.27 -12.64
C THR A 219 10.65 10.27 -11.75
N LYS A 220 11.51 11.28 -11.90
CA LYS A 220 12.68 11.48 -11.03
C LYS A 220 12.31 11.53 -9.54
N PRO A 221 11.27 12.28 -9.08
CA PRO A 221 10.81 12.24 -7.69
C PRO A 221 10.48 10.83 -7.18
N ALA A 222 9.84 9.99 -7.99
CA ALA A 222 9.50 8.63 -7.59
C ALA A 222 10.74 7.75 -7.37
N ALA A 223 11.79 7.91 -8.20
CA ALA A 223 13.04 7.17 -8.04
C ALA A 223 13.77 7.55 -6.74
N TYR A 224 13.87 8.85 -6.44
CA TYR A 224 14.49 9.34 -5.21
C TYR A 224 13.70 8.91 -3.96
N MET A 225 12.36 9.00 -4.00
CA MET A 225 11.53 8.54 -2.88
C MET A 225 11.63 7.04 -2.66
N LEU A 226 11.67 6.22 -3.74
CA LEU A 226 11.85 4.78 -3.59
C LEU A 226 13.22 4.47 -2.99
N LYS A 227 14.30 5.12 -3.42
CA LYS A 227 15.64 4.95 -2.82
C LYS A 227 15.63 5.28 -1.34
N ALA A 228 15.04 6.41 -0.95
CA ALA A 228 14.91 6.79 0.46
C ALA A 228 14.13 5.73 1.26
N LYS A 229 13.00 5.24 0.74
CA LYS A 229 12.20 4.19 1.39
C LYS A 229 12.99 2.89 1.53
N VAL A 230 13.70 2.46 0.52
CA VAL A 230 14.56 1.25 0.56
C VAL A 230 15.63 1.38 1.65
N LEU A 231 16.31 2.52 1.75
CA LEU A 231 17.32 2.77 2.77
C LEU A 231 16.75 2.79 4.20
N VAL A 232 15.57 3.40 4.41
CA VAL A 232 14.87 3.35 5.71
C VAL A 232 14.52 1.92 6.10
N TYR A 233 14.02 1.12 5.16
CA TYR A 233 13.70 -0.28 5.42
C TYR A 233 14.96 -1.08 5.77
N TRP A 234 16.03 -0.91 5.00
CA TRP A 234 17.31 -1.59 5.23
C TRP A 234 17.97 -1.19 6.56
N ALA A 235 17.74 0.06 7.03
CA ALA A 235 18.20 0.53 8.34
C ALA A 235 17.34 0.03 9.51
N SER A 236 16.10 -0.45 9.25
CA SER A 236 15.11 -0.80 10.27
C SER A 236 15.44 -2.11 11.00
N PRO A 237 14.96 -2.30 12.25
CA PRO A 237 15.33 -3.42 13.13
C PRO A 237 15.12 -4.83 12.55
N LEU A 238 14.18 -5.03 11.62
CA LEU A 238 13.98 -6.33 10.98
C LEU A 238 15.17 -6.73 10.08
N PHE A 239 15.88 -5.75 9.48
CA PHE A 239 16.91 -5.96 8.47
C PHE A 239 18.31 -5.54 8.91
N ASN A 240 18.47 -4.86 10.06
CA ASN A 240 19.72 -4.31 10.54
C ASN A 240 20.08 -4.88 11.90
N GLY A 241 21.06 -5.80 11.93
CA GLY A 241 21.52 -6.45 13.14
C GLY A 241 20.49 -7.38 13.78
N ASN A 242 19.71 -8.09 12.96
CA ASN A 242 18.64 -8.94 13.46
C ASN A 242 19.13 -10.34 13.86
N THR A 243 19.45 -10.50 15.15
CA THR A 243 19.94 -11.76 15.72
C THR A 243 18.88 -12.85 15.84
N ASP A 244 17.60 -12.54 15.70
CA ASP A 244 16.52 -13.54 15.76
C ASP A 244 16.62 -14.57 14.63
N TYR A 245 17.29 -14.21 13.52
CA TYR A 245 17.48 -15.07 12.34
C TYR A 245 18.91 -15.65 12.25
N ASN A 246 19.65 -15.76 13.35
CA ASN A 246 21.04 -16.27 13.38
C ASN A 246 21.15 -17.73 12.88
N SER A 247 20.12 -18.55 13.06
CA SER A 247 20.04 -19.94 12.62
C SER A 247 19.46 -20.10 11.21
N PHE A 248 19.04 -19.01 10.56
CA PHE A 248 18.54 -19.03 9.20
C PHE A 248 19.74 -18.88 8.24
N LEU A 249 20.21 -19.98 7.71
CA LEU A 249 21.47 -20.08 6.99
C LEU A 249 21.25 -20.22 5.48
N ASP A 250 22.16 -19.63 4.71
CA ASP A 250 22.24 -19.79 3.25
C ASP A 250 22.85 -21.15 2.87
N HIS A 251 23.02 -21.39 1.58
CA HIS A 251 23.59 -22.63 1.04
C HIS A 251 25.06 -22.85 1.41
N ASN A 252 25.76 -21.84 1.91
CA ASN A 252 27.15 -21.92 2.39
C ASN A 252 27.22 -22.14 3.90
N GLY A 253 26.08 -22.17 4.60
CA GLY A 253 26.00 -22.26 6.07
C GLY A 253 26.22 -20.94 6.79
N GLU A 254 26.11 -19.80 6.08
CA GLU A 254 26.25 -18.47 6.63
C GLU A 254 24.86 -17.85 6.90
N PRO A 255 24.69 -17.03 7.95
CA PRO A 255 23.43 -16.36 8.23
C PRO A 255 22.96 -15.48 7.06
N PHE A 256 21.68 -15.60 6.68
CA PHE A 256 21.05 -14.74 5.68
C PHE A 256 20.95 -13.28 6.14
N PHE A 257 20.85 -13.03 7.45
CA PHE A 257 20.71 -11.70 8.03
C PHE A 257 22.00 -11.27 8.70
N ASN A 258 22.37 -10.01 8.53
CA ASN A 258 23.49 -9.40 9.25
C ASN A 258 23.18 -9.41 10.77
N GLN A 259 24.11 -9.94 11.55
CA GLN A 259 23.99 -10.06 13.01
C GLN A 259 24.53 -8.83 13.76
N ILE A 260 25.19 -7.90 13.07
CA ILE A 260 25.80 -6.70 13.65
C ILE A 260 24.99 -5.48 13.23
N TYR A 261 24.52 -4.72 14.22
CA TYR A 261 23.82 -3.47 13.95
C TYR A 261 24.77 -2.43 13.36
N ASP A 262 24.35 -1.80 12.24
CA ASP A 262 25.07 -0.74 11.55
C ASP A 262 24.27 0.58 11.66
N ALA A 263 24.71 1.47 12.54
CA ALA A 263 24.08 2.77 12.76
C ALA A 263 24.17 3.70 11.54
N THR A 264 25.19 3.51 10.67
CA THR A 264 25.42 4.38 9.51
C THR A 264 24.31 4.24 8.45
N ARG A 265 23.54 3.14 8.50
CA ARG A 265 22.37 2.96 7.59
C ARG A 265 21.30 4.02 7.83
N TRP A 266 21.08 4.46 9.07
CA TRP A 266 20.14 5.52 9.37
C TRP A 266 20.63 6.90 8.89
N GLU A 267 21.93 7.16 8.94
CA GLU A 267 22.50 8.39 8.39
C GLU A 267 22.30 8.47 6.88
N LYS A 268 22.59 7.37 6.15
CA LYS A 268 22.34 7.25 4.70
C LYS A 268 20.86 7.41 4.36
N ALA A 269 19.98 6.82 5.17
CA ALA A 269 18.53 6.93 4.99
C ALA A 269 18.04 8.38 5.18
N ALA A 270 18.54 9.09 6.20
CA ALA A 270 18.20 10.48 6.45
C ALA A 270 18.67 11.40 5.31
N GLU A 271 19.88 11.19 4.78
CA GLU A 271 20.40 11.93 3.64
C GLU A 271 19.55 11.70 2.39
N ALA A 272 19.26 10.45 2.05
CA ALA A 272 18.42 10.12 0.90
C ALA A 272 16.98 10.66 1.03
N CYS A 273 16.41 10.71 2.23
CA CYS A 273 15.11 11.33 2.46
C CYS A 273 15.15 12.83 2.18
N LYS A 274 16.20 13.53 2.61
CA LYS A 274 16.37 14.99 2.33
C LYS A 274 16.51 15.24 0.83
N GLU A 275 17.36 14.48 0.15
CA GLU A 275 17.51 14.57 -1.31
C GLU A 275 16.16 14.34 -2.03
N ALA A 276 15.41 13.33 -1.62
CA ALA A 276 14.10 13.04 -2.18
C ALA A 276 13.09 14.19 -1.96
N ILE A 277 13.11 14.81 -0.77
CA ILE A 277 12.27 15.98 -0.44
C ILE A 277 12.64 17.16 -1.35
N ASP A 278 13.93 17.43 -1.57
CA ASP A 278 14.40 18.51 -2.44
C ASP A 278 13.95 18.29 -3.90
N VAL A 279 14.10 17.07 -4.42
CA VAL A 279 13.67 16.71 -5.79
C VAL A 279 12.13 16.77 -5.92
N CYS A 280 11.38 16.31 -4.94
CA CYS A 280 9.93 16.44 -4.92
C CYS A 280 9.49 17.90 -4.92
N THR A 281 10.12 18.73 -4.09
CA THR A 281 9.84 20.17 -4.00
C THR A 281 10.15 20.89 -5.31
N ALA A 282 11.29 20.57 -5.95
CA ALA A 282 11.65 21.09 -7.28
C ALA A 282 10.63 20.70 -8.36
N ALA A 283 9.98 19.53 -8.23
CA ALA A 283 8.90 19.10 -9.11
C ALA A 283 7.54 19.76 -8.79
N GLY A 284 7.44 20.59 -7.74
CA GLY A 284 6.21 21.21 -7.27
C GLY A 284 5.33 20.26 -6.44
N ILE A 285 5.87 19.13 -5.99
CA ILE A 285 5.19 18.20 -5.10
C ILE A 285 5.30 18.72 -3.66
N ARG A 286 4.19 18.75 -2.96
CA ARG A 286 4.08 19.26 -1.59
C ARG A 286 2.84 18.70 -0.91
N LEU A 287 2.72 18.88 0.41
CA LEU A 287 1.49 18.55 1.12
C LEU A 287 0.28 19.23 0.49
N TYR A 288 -0.79 18.50 0.32
CA TYR A 288 -2.07 19.00 -0.18
C TYR A 288 -2.69 19.95 0.87
N GLN A 289 -3.04 21.15 0.44
CA GLN A 289 -3.49 22.24 1.31
C GLN A 289 -4.96 22.60 1.05
N THR A 290 -5.57 23.33 1.98
CA THR A 290 -6.93 23.87 1.80
C THR A 290 -7.08 24.76 0.57
N SER A 291 -6.00 25.43 0.14
CA SER A 291 -5.97 26.22 -1.10
C SER A 291 -6.01 25.39 -2.38
N ASP A 292 -5.73 24.09 -2.29
CA ASP A 292 -5.79 23.16 -3.44
C ASP A 292 -7.18 22.54 -3.58
N PHE A 293 -7.94 22.47 -2.50
CA PHE A 293 -9.28 21.91 -2.49
C PHE A 293 -10.30 22.93 -3.03
N VAL A 294 -11.01 22.56 -4.09
CA VAL A 294 -12.03 23.40 -4.71
C VAL A 294 -13.40 23.00 -4.18
N ALA A 295 -13.88 23.74 -3.18
CA ALA A 295 -15.25 23.59 -2.71
C ALA A 295 -16.24 24.19 -3.73
N THR A 296 -17.34 23.48 -4.03
CA THR A 296 -18.39 23.98 -4.92
C THR A 296 -19.31 25.02 -4.26
N LYS A 297 -19.33 25.03 -2.93
CA LYS A 297 -20.06 26.01 -2.11
C LYS A 297 -19.24 26.40 -0.88
N PRO A 298 -19.51 27.56 -0.26
CA PRO A 298 -18.84 27.97 0.97
C PRO A 298 -18.99 26.92 2.07
N GLN A 299 -17.87 26.58 2.70
CA GLN A 299 -17.77 25.64 3.81
C GLN A 299 -17.12 26.33 5.01
N SER A 300 -17.42 25.85 6.21
CA SER A 300 -16.69 26.26 7.43
C SER A 300 -15.22 25.79 7.34
N ASP A 301 -14.35 26.42 8.12
CA ASP A 301 -12.93 26.04 8.19
C ASP A 301 -12.78 24.56 8.61
N THR A 302 -13.63 24.08 9.52
CA THR A 302 -13.63 22.66 9.94
C THR A 302 -13.97 21.73 8.78
N THR A 303 -15.04 22.00 8.05
CA THR A 303 -15.46 21.20 6.90
C THR A 303 -14.42 21.24 5.78
N LEU A 304 -13.91 22.43 5.48
CA LEU A 304 -12.88 22.64 4.47
C LEU A 304 -11.62 21.83 4.80
N LEU A 305 -11.15 21.89 6.05
CA LEU A 305 -9.97 21.13 6.49
C LEU A 305 -10.19 19.62 6.40
N VAL A 306 -11.32 19.12 6.91
CA VAL A 306 -11.65 17.67 6.86
C VAL A 306 -11.72 17.16 5.42
N ASN A 307 -12.34 17.93 4.50
CA ASN A 307 -12.44 17.56 3.10
C ASN A 307 -11.08 17.64 2.37
N THR A 308 -10.24 18.62 2.70
CA THR A 308 -8.88 18.73 2.21
C THR A 308 -8.05 17.50 2.58
N LEU A 309 -8.07 17.10 3.86
CA LEU A 309 -7.32 15.93 4.35
C LEU A 309 -7.77 14.63 3.66
N ARG A 310 -9.08 14.49 3.42
CA ARG A 310 -9.63 13.35 2.68
C ARG A 310 -9.20 13.37 1.20
N SER A 311 -9.26 14.52 0.56
CA SER A 311 -8.91 14.69 -0.86
C SER A 311 -7.42 14.51 -1.14
N ALA A 312 -6.54 14.70 -0.15
CA ALA A 312 -5.12 14.39 -0.28
C ALA A 312 -4.86 12.93 -0.72
N ILE A 313 -5.81 12.02 -0.45
CA ILE A 313 -5.75 10.61 -0.86
C ILE A 313 -6.55 10.37 -2.14
N SER A 314 -7.78 10.83 -2.18
CA SER A 314 -8.77 10.43 -3.19
C SER A 314 -8.93 11.41 -4.36
N GLU A 315 -8.27 12.57 -4.36
CA GLU A 315 -8.24 13.46 -5.52
C GLU A 315 -7.18 13.00 -6.52
N ARG A 316 -7.61 12.92 -7.78
CA ARG A 316 -6.78 12.41 -8.88
C ARG A 316 -5.58 13.30 -9.13
N TRP A 317 -4.37 12.71 -9.13
CA TRP A 317 -3.13 13.39 -9.53
C TRP A 317 -2.91 14.73 -8.81
N ASN A 318 -3.21 14.75 -7.51
CA ASN A 318 -3.08 15.92 -6.66
C ASN A 318 -1.61 16.28 -6.38
N LYS A 319 -1.39 17.40 -5.68
CA LYS A 319 -0.04 17.97 -5.43
C LYS A 319 0.81 17.18 -4.45
N GLU A 320 0.21 16.27 -3.68
CA GLU A 320 0.94 15.45 -2.70
C GLU A 320 1.39 14.10 -3.28
N LEU A 321 0.81 13.70 -4.41
CA LEU A 321 1.11 12.43 -5.04
C LEU A 321 2.49 12.45 -5.70
N VAL A 322 3.41 11.61 -5.21
CA VAL A 322 4.73 11.38 -5.83
C VAL A 322 4.62 10.32 -6.92
N TRP A 323 3.93 9.20 -6.62
CA TRP A 323 3.59 8.19 -7.61
C TRP A 323 2.30 7.46 -7.22
N GLY A 324 1.43 7.30 -8.20
CA GLY A 324 0.14 6.61 -8.06
C GLY A 324 0.05 5.38 -8.93
N ASN A 325 -0.35 4.27 -8.31
CA ASN A 325 -0.52 2.97 -8.95
C ASN A 325 -1.93 2.82 -9.52
N SER A 326 -2.02 2.69 -10.83
CA SER A 326 -3.29 2.48 -11.55
C SER A 326 -3.47 1.03 -12.04
N SER A 327 -2.63 0.09 -11.58
CA SER A 327 -2.65 -1.31 -12.03
C SER A 327 -3.86 -2.11 -11.54
N TYR A 328 -4.65 -1.57 -10.60
CA TYR A 328 -5.89 -2.14 -10.10
C TYR A 328 -6.94 -1.05 -9.89
N PRO A 329 -8.21 -1.24 -10.32
CA PRO A 329 -9.26 -0.25 -10.14
C PRO A 329 -9.62 -0.03 -8.66
N VAL A 330 -9.44 1.18 -8.14
CA VAL A 330 -9.80 1.51 -6.75
C VAL A 330 -11.31 1.44 -6.50
N ASP A 331 -12.13 1.61 -7.52
CA ASP A 331 -13.60 1.61 -7.42
C ASP A 331 -14.12 0.30 -6.84
N TRP A 332 -13.64 -0.82 -7.38
CA TRP A 332 -14.00 -2.17 -6.95
C TRP A 332 -13.19 -2.63 -5.74
N GLY A 333 -11.90 -2.32 -5.75
CA GLY A 333 -10.97 -2.76 -4.71
C GLY A 333 -11.21 -2.10 -3.37
N LEU A 334 -11.56 -0.83 -3.33
CA LEU A 334 -11.62 -0.06 -2.09
C LEU A 334 -12.90 0.77 -1.95
N GLN A 335 -13.30 1.58 -2.95
CA GLN A 335 -14.37 2.55 -2.76
C GLN A 335 -15.72 1.89 -2.44
N SER A 336 -16.15 0.91 -3.24
CA SER A 336 -17.43 0.23 -3.05
C SER A 336 -17.56 -0.44 -1.66
N PRO A 337 -16.57 -1.22 -1.18
CA PRO A 337 -16.65 -1.78 0.17
C PRO A 337 -16.56 -0.73 1.31
N CYS A 338 -15.94 0.43 1.06
CA CYS A 338 -15.81 1.50 2.06
C CYS A 338 -17.02 2.44 2.13
N LEU A 339 -17.93 2.37 1.17
CA LEU A 339 -19.03 3.32 1.01
C LEU A 339 -20.26 2.86 1.78
N PRO A 340 -20.72 3.60 2.83
CA PRO A 340 -21.97 3.29 3.51
C PRO A 340 -23.17 3.55 2.62
N ARG A 341 -24.28 2.87 2.87
CA ARG A 341 -25.59 3.30 2.36
C ARG A 341 -26.02 4.54 3.10
N LEU A 342 -26.38 5.57 2.36
CA LEU A 342 -26.81 6.86 2.91
C LEU A 342 -28.25 7.13 2.48
N GLU A 343 -29.14 7.36 3.42
CA GLU A 343 -30.56 7.64 3.23
C GLU A 343 -31.22 6.88 2.06
N GLN A 344 -31.61 7.60 1.02
CA GLN A 344 -32.32 7.01 -0.12
C GLN A 344 -31.44 6.23 -1.10
N ALA A 345 -30.12 6.34 -0.97
CA ALA A 345 -29.19 5.61 -1.83
C ALA A 345 -29.00 4.19 -1.31
N THR A 346 -29.89 3.31 -1.68
CA THR A 346 -29.84 1.88 -1.33
C THR A 346 -29.13 1.05 -2.40
N SER A 347 -28.23 1.66 -3.16
CA SER A 347 -27.52 0.98 -4.24
C SER A 347 -26.74 -0.24 -3.74
N ALA A 348 -26.88 -1.35 -4.48
CA ALA A 348 -26.06 -2.55 -4.26
C ALA A 348 -24.55 -2.28 -4.41
N SER A 349 -24.17 -1.20 -5.10
CA SER A 349 -22.76 -0.78 -5.24
C SER A 349 -22.17 -0.17 -3.97
N ALA A 350 -22.99 0.31 -3.02
CA ALA A 350 -22.55 0.80 -1.71
C ALA A 350 -22.64 -0.36 -0.70
N THR A 351 -21.69 -1.28 -0.73
CA THR A 351 -21.77 -2.49 0.10
C THR A 351 -21.44 -2.22 1.58
N GLY A 352 -20.62 -1.19 1.86
CA GLY A 352 -20.27 -0.74 3.21
C GLY A 352 -19.59 -1.78 4.10
N ARG A 353 -19.11 -2.88 3.54
CA ARG A 353 -18.60 -4.05 4.28
C ARG A 353 -17.19 -3.89 4.85
N MET A 354 -16.41 -2.91 4.35
CA MET A 354 -15.12 -2.57 4.92
C MET A 354 -15.30 -1.81 6.22
N SER A 355 -14.79 -2.35 7.29
CA SER A 355 -14.98 -1.86 8.65
C SER A 355 -13.65 -1.50 9.28
N VAL A 356 -13.63 -0.47 10.14
CA VAL A 356 -12.43 -0.08 10.90
C VAL A 356 -12.61 -0.48 12.36
N PRO A 357 -11.74 -1.32 12.95
CA PRO A 357 -11.86 -1.75 14.34
C PRO A 357 -11.39 -0.66 15.33
N PHE A 358 -11.79 -0.79 16.60
CA PHE A 358 -11.41 0.14 17.67
C PHE A 358 -9.91 0.33 17.80
N SER A 359 -9.14 -0.73 17.57
CA SER A 359 -7.67 -0.65 17.58
C SER A 359 -7.09 0.35 16.57
N THR A 360 -7.83 0.65 15.49
CA THR A 360 -7.48 1.70 14.53
C THR A 360 -8.18 3.02 14.84
N VAL A 361 -9.42 2.99 15.35
CA VAL A 361 -10.16 4.19 15.74
C VAL A 361 -9.48 4.95 16.88
N GLU A 362 -8.92 4.24 17.84
CA GLU A 362 -8.31 4.84 19.05
C GLU A 362 -6.91 5.39 18.83
N ILE A 363 -6.21 5.06 17.71
CA ILE A 363 -4.87 5.60 17.45
C ILE A 363 -4.84 7.11 17.21
N PHE A 364 -5.94 7.70 16.70
CA PHE A 364 -5.99 9.12 16.38
C PHE A 364 -5.87 9.98 17.65
N TYR A 365 -5.25 11.13 17.51
CA TYR A 365 -5.09 12.08 18.61
C TYR A 365 -6.41 12.74 19.03
N SER A 366 -6.39 13.34 20.20
CA SER A 366 -7.36 14.36 20.59
C SER A 366 -7.20 15.62 19.74
N ASN A 367 -8.13 16.56 19.84
CA ASN A 367 -8.03 17.88 19.21
C ASN A 367 -6.84 18.73 19.75
N LYS A 368 -6.12 18.24 20.77
CA LYS A 368 -4.89 18.83 21.30
C LYS A 368 -3.63 18.26 20.64
N GLY A 369 -3.78 17.23 19.78
CA GLY A 369 -2.68 16.64 19.05
C GLY A 369 -1.80 15.71 19.87
N VAL A 370 -2.34 15.10 20.91
CA VAL A 370 -1.69 14.06 21.72
C VAL A 370 -2.59 12.82 21.82
N PRO A 371 -2.04 11.61 22.11
CA PRO A 371 -2.85 10.41 22.28
C PRO A 371 -3.98 10.63 23.32
N ILE A 372 -5.17 10.12 23.03
CA ILE A 372 -6.35 10.34 23.90
C ILE A 372 -6.18 9.81 25.33
N ASN A 373 -5.32 8.80 25.51
CA ASN A 373 -4.98 8.26 26.83
C ASN A 373 -3.85 9.02 27.54
N GLU A 374 -3.13 9.89 26.83
CA GLU A 374 -2.12 10.78 27.39
C GLU A 374 -2.66 12.19 27.63
N ASP A 375 -3.71 12.60 26.93
CA ASP A 375 -4.31 13.94 27.04
C ASP A 375 -5.03 14.10 28.38
N VAL A 376 -4.52 15.00 29.21
CA VAL A 376 -5.07 15.28 30.55
C VAL A 376 -6.43 15.99 30.49
N THR A 377 -6.85 16.48 29.32
CA THR A 377 -8.14 17.17 29.11
C THR A 377 -9.20 16.28 28.46
N TYR A 378 -8.80 15.13 27.89
CA TYR A 378 -9.71 14.23 27.21
C TYR A 378 -10.39 13.27 28.21
N PRO A 379 -11.71 13.06 28.16
CA PRO A 379 -12.42 12.17 29.07
C PRO A 379 -12.24 10.69 28.70
N TYR A 380 -10.99 10.20 28.77
CA TYR A 380 -10.62 8.85 28.27
C TYR A 380 -11.38 7.73 28.96
N ALA A 381 -11.64 7.83 30.27
CA ALA A 381 -12.38 6.81 31.01
C ALA A 381 -13.83 6.68 30.53
N ASP A 382 -14.41 7.78 30.09
CA ASP A 382 -15.81 7.86 29.65
C ASP A 382 -15.98 7.77 28.13
N ARG A 383 -14.93 7.44 27.38
CA ARG A 383 -14.92 7.50 25.91
C ARG A 383 -16.00 6.66 25.23
N TYR A 384 -16.49 5.62 25.88
CA TYR A 384 -17.57 4.76 25.36
C TYR A 384 -18.97 5.18 25.84
N ASN A 385 -19.08 6.15 26.74
CA ASN A 385 -20.36 6.71 27.16
C ASN A 385 -21.00 7.51 26.02
N LEU A 386 -22.30 7.65 26.07
CA LEU A 386 -23.07 8.43 25.10
C LEU A 386 -22.99 9.94 25.39
N LYS A 387 -22.89 10.72 24.32
CA LYS A 387 -22.98 12.17 24.35
C LYS A 387 -23.82 12.65 23.17
N THR A 388 -24.68 13.67 23.42
CA THR A 388 -25.48 14.34 22.39
C THR A 388 -24.61 15.30 21.59
N GLY A 389 -24.73 15.26 20.27
CA GLY A 389 -24.08 16.19 19.34
C GLY A 389 -24.53 17.63 19.65
N ASP A 390 -23.57 18.50 19.85
CA ASP A 390 -23.76 19.91 20.25
C ASP A 390 -23.41 20.87 19.09
N GLU A 391 -23.57 22.18 19.38
CA GLU A 391 -23.28 23.23 18.39
C GLU A 391 -21.79 23.30 18.01
N GLU A 392 -20.89 22.98 18.95
CA GLU A 392 -19.44 22.99 18.69
C GLU A 392 -19.03 21.94 17.68
N HIS A 393 -19.68 20.76 17.68
CA HIS A 393 -19.32 19.61 16.85
C HIS A 393 -20.22 19.43 15.62
N LYS A 394 -21.15 20.35 15.33
CA LYS A 394 -22.15 20.22 14.25
C LYS A 394 -21.57 20.00 12.84
N TYR A 395 -20.33 20.39 12.61
CA TYR A 395 -19.66 20.19 11.32
C TYR A 395 -19.10 18.78 11.11
N VAL A 396 -19.06 17.97 12.17
CA VAL A 396 -18.51 16.60 12.13
C VAL A 396 -19.43 15.55 12.74
N ILE A 397 -20.37 15.94 13.63
CA ILE A 397 -21.34 15.08 14.31
C ILE A 397 -22.73 15.67 14.13
N GLN A 398 -23.74 14.83 13.93
CA GLN A 398 -25.14 15.24 13.79
C GLN A 398 -25.63 15.88 15.09
N LYS A 399 -26.03 17.16 15.03
CA LYS A 399 -26.55 17.90 16.16
C LYS A 399 -27.85 17.29 16.66
N GLY A 400 -27.97 17.16 17.98
CA GLY A 400 -29.18 16.65 18.65
C GLY A 400 -29.24 15.10 18.72
N GLU A 401 -28.41 14.38 17.96
CA GLU A 401 -28.32 12.93 18.01
C GLU A 401 -27.22 12.45 18.97
N GLN A 402 -27.37 11.24 19.51
CA GLN A 402 -26.38 10.67 20.43
C GLN A 402 -25.42 9.72 19.73
N THR A 403 -24.13 9.86 20.07
CA THR A 403 -23.04 8.97 19.68
C THR A 403 -22.02 8.85 20.82
N ALA A 404 -21.04 7.96 20.70
CA ALA A 404 -20.05 7.77 21.77
C ALA A 404 -19.14 9.00 21.92
N VAL A 405 -18.72 9.28 23.15
CA VAL A 405 -17.72 10.34 23.48
C VAL A 405 -16.42 10.11 22.67
N LEU A 406 -16.11 8.86 22.33
CA LEU A 406 -14.98 8.48 21.46
C LEU A 406 -14.95 9.28 20.15
N ASN A 407 -16.10 9.73 19.64
CA ASN A 407 -16.25 10.50 18.41
C ASN A 407 -16.10 12.01 18.61
N PHE A 408 -15.99 12.50 19.84
CA PHE A 408 -15.86 13.91 20.17
C PHE A 408 -14.39 14.29 20.47
N TYR A 409 -14.09 15.57 20.34
CA TYR A 409 -12.79 16.15 20.70
C TYR A 409 -11.59 15.49 20.02
N ARG A 410 -11.79 15.04 18.77
CA ARG A 410 -10.74 14.38 17.98
C ARG A 410 -10.09 15.35 16.99
N GLU A 411 -8.88 15.02 16.57
CA GLU A 411 -8.16 15.76 15.52
C GLU A 411 -8.86 15.66 14.15
N PRO A 412 -8.61 16.60 13.22
CA PRO A 412 -9.28 16.63 11.92
C PRO A 412 -9.08 15.36 11.06
N ARG A 413 -7.93 14.66 11.16
CA ARG A 413 -7.69 13.40 10.44
C ARG A 413 -8.61 12.28 10.90
N TYR A 414 -9.06 12.27 12.14
CA TYR A 414 -10.10 11.36 12.60
C TYR A 414 -11.37 11.49 11.74
N TYR A 415 -11.86 12.70 11.58
CA TYR A 415 -13.09 12.96 10.84
C TYR A 415 -12.93 12.85 9.32
N SER A 416 -11.75 13.04 8.79
CA SER A 416 -11.45 12.83 7.35
C SER A 416 -11.28 11.36 7.00
N THR A 417 -10.74 10.56 7.93
CA THR A 417 -10.43 9.14 7.71
C THR A 417 -11.60 8.23 8.01
N LEU A 418 -12.40 8.55 9.05
CA LEU A 418 -13.43 7.67 9.57
C LEU A 418 -14.85 8.20 9.32
N GLY A 419 -15.71 7.33 8.80
CA GLY A 419 -17.15 7.47 8.88
C GLY A 419 -17.65 6.67 10.09
N PHE A 420 -18.68 7.17 10.80
CA PHE A 420 -19.25 6.53 11.99
C PHE A 420 -20.72 6.88 12.14
N ASP A 421 -21.43 6.14 12.99
CA ASP A 421 -22.85 6.40 13.28
C ASP A 421 -23.08 7.83 13.76
N ARG A 422 -23.94 8.59 13.06
CA ARG A 422 -24.21 10.03 13.25
C ARG A 422 -23.04 10.96 12.95
N GLY A 423 -21.96 10.46 12.34
CA GLY A 423 -20.87 11.30 11.81
C GLY A 423 -21.24 11.91 10.45
N LYS A 424 -20.81 13.15 10.18
CA LYS A 424 -21.10 13.82 8.91
C LYS A 424 -20.34 13.18 7.74
N TRP A 425 -21.06 12.86 6.67
CA TRP A 425 -20.50 12.29 5.45
C TRP A 425 -20.66 13.26 4.29
N TYR A 426 -19.54 13.83 3.82
CA TYR A 426 -19.51 14.64 2.61
C TYR A 426 -19.23 13.79 1.37
N GLY A 427 -19.61 14.28 0.19
CA GLY A 427 -19.33 13.62 -1.07
C GLY A 427 -20.51 12.82 -1.60
N ASN A 428 -21.64 13.48 -1.70
CA ASN A 428 -22.74 12.98 -2.48
C ASN A 428 -23.27 14.11 -3.38
N SER A 429 -23.11 13.98 -4.66
CA SER A 429 -23.44 15.02 -5.64
C SER A 429 -24.93 15.37 -5.74
N TYR A 430 -25.78 14.60 -5.10
CA TYR A 430 -27.20 14.95 -5.07
C TYR A 430 -27.43 16.30 -4.42
N LYS A 431 -26.56 16.65 -3.52
CA LYS A 431 -26.70 17.81 -2.69
C LYS A 431 -25.37 18.52 -2.69
N ASN A 432 -25.28 19.60 -3.41
CA ASN A 432 -24.13 20.49 -3.36
C ASN A 432 -24.06 21.09 -1.96
N TYR A 433 -23.12 20.66 -1.19
CA TYR A 433 -23.00 20.84 0.24
C TYR A 433 -22.68 22.25 0.69
N PRO A 434 -23.64 23.03 1.16
CA PRO A 434 -23.38 23.94 2.25
C PRO A 434 -23.20 23.14 3.54
N ASP A 435 -22.59 23.76 4.57
CA ASP A 435 -22.61 23.25 5.94
C ASP A 435 -24.03 23.28 6.57
N ASP A 436 -25.05 23.12 5.75
CA ASP A 436 -26.45 23.14 6.16
C ASP A 436 -26.87 21.73 6.58
N ASP A 437 -27.30 21.60 7.83
CA ASP A 437 -27.73 20.33 8.41
C ASP A 437 -28.95 19.73 7.68
N SER A 438 -29.77 20.55 6.99
CA SER A 438 -30.94 20.06 6.25
C SER A 438 -30.58 19.18 5.05
N GLU A 439 -29.35 19.34 4.51
CA GLU A 439 -28.86 18.60 3.37
C GLU A 439 -27.71 17.63 3.70
N ALA A 440 -27.24 17.62 4.94
CA ALA A 440 -26.14 16.76 5.35
C ALA A 440 -26.55 15.30 5.43
N LEU A 441 -25.63 14.42 5.02
CA LEU A 441 -25.82 12.97 5.10
C LEU A 441 -25.03 12.41 6.28
N TYR A 442 -25.61 11.41 6.93
CA TYR A 442 -25.05 10.78 8.11
C TYR A 442 -25.22 9.27 7.99
N PRO A 443 -24.16 8.46 8.11
CA PRO A 443 -24.34 7.03 8.31
C PRO A 443 -25.25 6.78 9.53
N LYS A 444 -26.22 5.88 9.38
CA LYS A 444 -27.16 5.44 10.41
C LYS A 444 -27.05 3.93 10.53
N ASN A 445 -26.32 3.45 11.52
CA ASN A 445 -25.85 2.07 11.58
C ASN A 445 -26.53 1.17 12.61
N ARG A 446 -27.48 1.67 13.39
CA ARG A 446 -28.26 0.83 14.29
C ARG A 446 -29.14 -0.13 13.49
N PHE A 447 -29.34 -1.33 13.98
CA PHE A 447 -30.10 -2.33 13.26
C PHE A 447 -31.46 -1.81 12.80
N GLY A 448 -31.76 -1.98 11.52
CA GLY A 448 -32.99 -1.46 10.88
C GLY A 448 -32.86 -0.06 10.25
N GLU A 449 -31.73 0.65 10.45
CA GLU A 449 -31.44 1.91 9.79
C GLU A 449 -30.71 1.72 8.45
N TYR A 450 -30.54 2.81 7.66
CA TYR A 450 -30.08 2.75 6.26
C TYR A 450 -28.69 2.16 6.06
N SER A 451 -27.75 2.45 6.97
CA SER A 451 -26.37 1.98 6.88
C SER A 451 -26.12 0.68 7.64
N SER A 452 -27.16 0.12 8.26
CA SER A 452 -27.07 -1.09 9.07
C SER A 452 -27.01 -2.37 8.24
N VAL A 453 -27.14 -3.50 8.88
CA VAL A 453 -27.20 -4.82 8.27
C VAL A 453 -28.39 -4.89 7.30
N PHE A 454 -28.09 -4.82 6.01
CA PHE A 454 -29.09 -4.89 4.95
C PHE A 454 -29.28 -6.30 4.40
N ASN A 455 -28.17 -7.00 4.18
CA ASN A 455 -28.13 -8.43 3.87
C ASN A 455 -26.92 -9.07 4.57
N PRO A 456 -26.84 -10.38 4.67
CA PRO A 456 -25.76 -11.05 5.39
C PRO A 456 -24.35 -10.72 4.90
N GLY A 457 -24.17 -10.36 3.63
CA GLY A 457 -22.85 -10.08 3.04
C GLY A 457 -22.43 -8.60 3.10
N ASP A 458 -23.38 -7.66 3.12
CA ASP A 458 -23.11 -6.26 2.88
C ASP A 458 -23.49 -5.38 4.07
N TYR A 459 -22.64 -5.35 5.08
CA TYR A 459 -22.80 -4.51 6.25
C TYR A 459 -21.45 -4.20 6.90
N ASN A 460 -21.40 -3.08 7.61
CA ASN A 460 -20.26 -2.70 8.44
C ASN A 460 -20.33 -3.45 9.77
N ALA A 461 -19.22 -4.08 10.17
CA ALA A 461 -19.18 -4.94 11.35
C ALA A 461 -18.72 -4.25 12.64
N THR A 462 -18.20 -3.01 12.56
CA THR A 462 -17.62 -2.30 13.72
C THR A 462 -18.31 -0.99 14.06
N GLY A 463 -19.14 -0.47 13.15
CA GLY A 463 -19.73 0.89 13.25
C GLY A 463 -18.85 2.00 12.69
N TYR A 464 -17.68 1.68 12.09
CA TYR A 464 -16.77 2.63 11.47
C TYR A 464 -16.38 2.23 10.04
N TRP A 465 -16.34 3.20 9.13
CA TRP A 465 -15.94 3.04 7.71
C TRP A 465 -14.66 3.80 7.41
N PRO A 466 -13.79 3.29 6.51
CA PRO A 466 -12.59 4.01 6.05
C PRO A 466 -12.96 5.08 5.01
N LYS A 467 -13.52 6.20 5.47
CA LYS A 467 -14.06 7.31 4.67
C LYS A 467 -13.02 7.93 3.73
N LYS A 468 -11.75 8.03 4.15
CA LYS A 468 -10.68 8.64 3.34
C LYS A 468 -10.45 7.95 1.99
N LEU A 469 -10.80 6.66 1.87
CA LEU A 469 -10.63 5.88 0.65
C LEU A 469 -11.74 6.09 -0.38
N VAL A 470 -12.80 6.81 -0.01
CA VAL A 470 -13.92 7.13 -0.91
C VAL A 470 -13.77 8.55 -1.42
N SER A 471 -13.74 8.72 -2.75
CA SER A 471 -13.69 10.05 -3.36
C SER A 471 -14.85 10.93 -2.90
N ILE A 472 -14.56 12.19 -2.59
CA ILE A 472 -15.60 13.17 -2.24
C ILE A 472 -16.56 13.42 -3.41
N ASN A 473 -16.13 13.17 -4.64
CA ASN A 473 -16.93 13.32 -5.85
C ASN A 473 -17.81 12.10 -6.16
N THR A 474 -17.83 11.11 -5.26
CA THR A 474 -18.79 9.98 -5.38
C THR A 474 -20.21 10.48 -5.43
N MET A 475 -20.99 9.96 -6.38
CA MET A 475 -22.36 10.39 -6.66
C MET A 475 -23.34 9.24 -6.47
N TYR A 476 -24.32 9.46 -5.60
CA TYR A 476 -25.54 8.64 -5.58
C TYR A 476 -26.55 9.27 -6.55
N ARG A 477 -26.71 8.71 -7.74
CA ARG A 477 -27.57 9.31 -8.80
C ARG A 477 -29.03 9.00 -8.60
N ASP A 478 -29.32 7.82 -8.10
CA ASP A 478 -30.66 7.35 -7.73
C ASP A 478 -30.53 6.22 -6.69
N PRO A 479 -31.62 5.69 -6.13
CA PRO A 479 -31.57 4.63 -5.11
C PRO A 479 -30.79 3.37 -5.53
N ASN A 480 -30.57 3.17 -6.83
CA ASN A 480 -29.93 1.96 -7.36
C ASN A 480 -28.57 2.23 -8.01
N SER A 481 -28.11 3.48 -8.10
CA SER A 481 -26.92 3.84 -8.86
C SER A 481 -25.96 4.71 -8.06
N VAL A 482 -24.74 4.21 -7.90
CA VAL A 482 -23.60 4.97 -7.37
C VAL A 482 -22.54 5.08 -8.45
N THR A 483 -22.04 6.29 -8.67
CA THR A 483 -20.88 6.53 -9.51
C THR A 483 -19.73 7.02 -8.63
N THR A 484 -18.63 6.28 -8.60
CA THR A 484 -17.40 6.67 -7.95
C THR A 484 -16.47 7.35 -8.94
N GLU A 485 -15.72 8.34 -8.49
CA GLU A 485 -14.62 8.88 -9.27
C GLU A 485 -13.36 8.06 -8.98
N THR A 486 -12.80 7.41 -10.01
CA THR A 486 -11.59 6.61 -9.85
C THR A 486 -10.37 7.51 -9.67
N TYR A 487 -9.40 7.07 -8.87
CA TYR A 487 -8.12 7.73 -8.66
C TYR A 487 -6.98 6.68 -8.64
N PRO A 488 -5.72 7.06 -8.95
CA PRO A 488 -4.60 6.15 -8.78
C PRO A 488 -4.33 5.94 -7.29
N PHE A 489 -4.11 4.69 -6.85
CA PHE A 489 -3.77 4.43 -5.46
C PHE A 489 -2.42 5.07 -5.10
N PRO A 490 -2.32 5.87 -4.01
CA PRO A 490 -1.12 6.66 -3.69
C PRO A 490 -0.04 5.80 -3.02
N ASP A 491 0.70 5.01 -3.80
CA ASP A 491 1.80 4.17 -3.29
C ASP A 491 2.97 5.00 -2.73
N MET A 492 3.15 6.21 -3.26
CA MET A 492 4.15 7.17 -2.80
C MET A 492 3.52 8.56 -2.70
N ARG A 493 3.49 9.11 -1.51
CA ARG A 493 3.00 10.48 -1.27
C ARG A 493 3.92 11.26 -0.34
N PHE A 494 3.93 12.57 -0.49
CA PHE A 494 4.90 13.44 0.15
C PHE A 494 4.85 13.40 1.69
N ALA A 495 3.66 13.22 2.29
CA ALA A 495 3.55 13.06 3.74
C ALA A 495 4.27 11.80 4.27
N ASP A 496 4.23 10.67 3.54
CA ASP A 496 5.00 9.47 3.89
C ASP A 496 6.51 9.78 3.88
N LEU A 497 7.00 10.45 2.85
CA LEU A 497 8.41 10.85 2.73
C LEU A 497 8.86 11.74 3.90
N LEU A 498 8.05 12.74 4.29
CA LEU A 498 8.36 13.62 5.42
C LEU A 498 8.47 12.84 6.74
N LEU A 499 7.57 11.90 6.97
CA LEU A 499 7.58 11.09 8.18
C LEU A 499 8.70 10.03 8.17
N LEU A 500 9.08 9.48 7.01
CA LEU A 500 10.27 8.63 6.86
C LEU A 500 11.55 9.43 7.16
N CYS A 501 11.61 10.70 6.72
CA CYS A 501 12.72 11.60 7.02
C CYS A 501 12.83 11.90 8.52
N ALA A 502 11.73 12.22 9.18
CA ALA A 502 11.70 12.43 10.63
C ALA A 502 12.17 11.19 11.40
N GLU A 503 11.75 9.99 10.97
CA GLU A 503 12.19 8.72 11.56
C GLU A 503 13.69 8.50 11.38
N ALA A 504 14.18 8.61 10.15
CA ALA A 504 15.60 8.39 9.85
C ALA A 504 16.50 9.38 10.61
N LEU A 505 16.10 10.65 10.69
CA LEU A 505 16.81 11.65 11.47
C LEU A 505 16.79 11.36 12.97
N ASN A 506 15.65 10.94 13.52
CA ASN A 506 15.58 10.58 14.94
C ASN A 506 16.47 9.38 15.26
N GLU A 507 16.50 8.38 14.35
CA GLU A 507 17.30 7.17 14.56
C GLU A 507 18.81 7.38 14.30
N SER A 508 19.20 8.35 13.48
CA SER A 508 20.62 8.68 13.26
C SER A 508 21.24 9.54 14.35
N LYS A 509 20.44 10.26 15.15
CA LYS A 509 20.90 11.19 16.19
C LYS A 509 20.83 10.56 17.59
N GLU A 510 21.58 11.10 18.55
CA GLU A 510 21.48 10.70 19.96
C GLU A 510 20.19 11.19 20.62
N ALA A 511 19.72 12.38 20.26
CA ALA A 511 18.48 12.97 20.72
C ALA A 511 17.81 13.76 19.57
N PRO A 512 16.47 13.88 19.57
CA PRO A 512 15.76 14.67 18.58
C PRO A 512 16.11 16.16 18.72
N ASP A 513 16.18 16.83 17.57
CA ASP A 513 16.46 18.27 17.47
C ASP A 513 15.43 18.96 16.56
N THR A 514 15.65 20.24 16.25
CA THR A 514 14.77 21.04 15.42
C THR A 514 14.56 20.45 14.03
N GLU A 515 15.53 19.74 13.47
CA GLU A 515 15.42 19.13 12.15
C GLU A 515 14.45 17.93 12.18
N VAL A 516 14.49 17.11 13.25
CA VAL A 516 13.51 16.02 13.45
C VAL A 516 12.10 16.58 13.59
N TYR A 517 11.91 17.60 14.43
CA TYR A 517 10.60 18.21 14.66
C TYR A 517 10.04 18.87 13.40
N GLN A 518 10.87 19.48 12.57
CA GLN A 518 10.46 20.20 11.37
C GLN A 518 9.58 19.33 10.45
N TYR A 519 10.03 18.12 10.14
CA TYR A 519 9.33 17.27 9.16
C TYR A 519 8.01 16.70 9.70
N ILE A 520 7.98 16.26 10.95
CA ILE A 520 6.74 15.79 11.56
C ILE A 520 5.75 16.95 11.77
N ASP A 521 6.23 18.12 12.17
CA ASP A 521 5.41 19.30 12.41
C ASP A 521 4.80 19.87 11.12
N MET A 522 5.44 19.69 9.96
CA MET A 522 4.83 20.01 8.66
C MET A 522 3.54 19.21 8.43
N VAL A 523 3.56 17.91 8.71
CA VAL A 523 2.39 17.02 8.56
C VAL A 523 1.31 17.40 9.58
N ARG A 524 1.69 17.66 10.82
CA ARG A 524 0.79 18.09 11.90
C ARG A 524 0.15 19.44 11.62
N ALA A 525 0.91 20.41 11.16
CA ALA A 525 0.42 21.77 10.81
C ALA A 525 -0.62 21.71 9.67
N ARG A 526 -0.39 20.86 8.62
CA ARG A 526 -1.37 20.60 7.57
C ARG A 526 -2.70 20.08 8.14
N ALA A 527 -2.63 19.24 9.18
CA ALA A 527 -3.79 18.72 9.88
C ALA A 527 -4.41 19.70 10.90
N GLY A 528 -3.91 20.94 10.98
CA GLY A 528 -4.39 21.96 11.93
C GLY A 528 -3.94 21.75 13.38
N LEU A 529 -2.90 20.92 13.60
CA LEU A 529 -2.36 20.64 14.92
C LEU A 529 -1.13 21.52 15.21
N LYS A 530 -0.89 21.74 16.50
CA LYS A 530 0.35 22.34 16.99
C LYS A 530 1.54 21.37 16.84
N GLY A 531 2.75 21.93 16.88
CA GLY A 531 3.98 21.15 16.88
C GLY A 531 4.07 20.17 18.05
N VAL A 532 4.87 19.12 17.86
CA VAL A 532 4.98 18.01 18.82
C VAL A 532 5.37 18.52 20.20
N VAL A 533 6.43 19.33 20.30
CA VAL A 533 6.93 19.82 21.59
C VAL A 533 5.90 20.65 22.33
N GLU A 534 5.19 21.57 21.63
CA GLU A 534 4.14 22.41 22.19
C GLU A 534 2.94 21.57 22.68
N SER A 535 2.50 20.59 21.86
CA SER A 535 1.33 19.75 22.18
C SER A 535 1.58 18.90 23.43
N TRP A 536 2.72 18.21 23.49
CA TRP A 536 3.04 17.36 24.65
C TRP A 536 3.28 18.17 25.92
N ALA A 537 3.98 19.31 25.83
CA ALA A 537 4.24 20.16 26.98
C ALA A 537 2.96 20.71 27.65
N ASN A 538 1.92 20.98 26.85
CA ASN A 538 0.72 21.62 27.35
C ASN A 538 -0.40 20.63 27.71
N TYR A 539 -0.47 19.47 27.08
CA TYR A 539 -1.65 18.60 27.16
C TYR A 539 -1.36 17.16 27.54
N SER A 540 -0.11 16.68 27.41
CA SER A 540 0.21 15.28 27.72
C SER A 540 0.59 15.10 29.20
N ASN A 541 0.20 13.95 29.77
CA ASN A 541 0.73 13.48 31.06
C ASN A 541 2.21 13.04 30.98
N GLN A 542 2.81 13.10 29.77
CA GLN A 542 4.23 12.80 29.50
C GLN A 542 4.90 13.98 28.76
N PRO A 543 5.01 15.19 29.36
CA PRO A 543 5.40 16.41 28.66
C PRO A 543 6.82 16.38 28.06
N ASP A 544 7.70 15.54 28.59
CA ASP A 544 9.08 15.39 28.12
C ASP A 544 9.29 14.26 27.09
N LYS A 545 8.25 13.52 26.74
CA LYS A 545 8.32 12.41 25.77
C LYS A 545 8.99 12.82 24.45
N PRO A 546 8.67 13.99 23.83
CA PRO A 546 9.33 14.41 22.59
C PRO A 546 10.84 14.68 22.69
N LYS A 547 11.36 14.90 23.90
CA LYS A 547 12.76 15.31 24.11
C LYS A 547 13.73 14.12 24.10
N THR A 548 13.24 12.89 24.13
CA THR A 548 14.06 11.68 24.14
C THR A 548 13.96 10.95 22.81
N LYS A 549 15.05 10.30 22.37
CA LYS A 549 15.07 9.49 21.15
C LYS A 549 13.96 8.43 21.15
N ALA A 550 13.82 7.69 22.25
CA ALA A 550 12.80 6.64 22.37
C ALA A 550 11.37 7.21 22.36
N GLY A 551 11.11 8.28 23.09
CA GLY A 551 9.80 8.92 23.12
C GLY A 551 9.44 9.54 21.78
N MET A 552 10.40 10.17 21.10
CA MET A 552 10.17 10.73 19.75
C MET A 552 9.94 9.63 18.70
N ARG A 553 10.62 8.48 18.81
CA ARG A 553 10.34 7.29 17.98
C ARG A 553 8.89 6.85 18.15
N GLU A 554 8.38 6.73 19.37
CA GLU A 554 6.98 6.35 19.60
C GLU A 554 6.01 7.39 19.00
N ILE A 555 6.33 8.69 19.11
CA ILE A 555 5.51 9.76 18.52
C ILE A 555 5.53 9.68 16.99
N ILE A 556 6.69 9.49 16.36
CA ILE A 556 6.80 9.34 14.90
C ILE A 556 6.03 8.09 14.42
N HIS A 557 6.18 6.96 15.11
CA HIS A 557 5.43 5.75 14.78
C HIS A 557 3.92 5.98 14.89
N GLN A 558 3.46 6.69 15.93
CA GLN A 558 2.05 7.04 16.10
C GLN A 558 1.56 8.01 15.01
N GLU A 559 2.36 9.02 14.67
CA GLU A 559 2.04 9.99 13.61
C GLU A 559 1.92 9.29 12.25
N ARG A 560 2.83 8.33 11.94
CA ARG A 560 2.74 7.50 10.74
C ARG A 560 1.48 6.64 10.72
N LYS A 561 1.15 5.98 11.83
CA LYS A 561 -0.09 5.18 11.97
C LYS A 561 -1.35 6.03 11.70
N ILE A 562 -1.39 7.27 12.17
CA ILE A 562 -2.52 8.18 11.97
C ILE A 562 -2.57 8.70 10.54
N GLU A 563 -1.47 9.25 10.06
CA GLU A 563 -1.41 9.88 8.74
C GLU A 563 -1.66 8.87 7.60
N LEU A 564 -1.14 7.66 7.75
CA LEU A 564 -1.20 6.60 6.75
C LEU A 564 -2.27 5.54 7.06
N ALA A 565 -3.16 5.81 8.03
CA ALA A 565 -4.23 4.89 8.42
C ALA A 565 -5.08 4.45 7.22
N CYS A 566 -5.38 3.16 7.15
CA CYS A 566 -6.15 2.52 6.08
C CYS A 566 -5.50 2.54 4.67
N GLU A 567 -4.24 2.93 4.55
CA GLU A 567 -3.49 2.89 3.28
C GLU A 567 -2.66 1.61 3.12
N GLY A 568 -2.73 0.69 4.09
CA GLY A 568 -1.98 -0.57 4.07
C GLY A 568 -0.49 -0.43 4.42
N VAL A 569 -0.06 0.73 4.91
CA VAL A 569 1.35 1.01 5.24
C VAL A 569 1.73 0.41 6.58
N TYR A 570 0.82 0.41 7.56
CA TYR A 570 1.12 -0.07 8.92
C TYR A 570 1.53 -1.54 8.99
N TYR A 571 1.06 -2.39 8.08
CA TYR A 571 1.53 -3.77 7.96
C TYR A 571 3.07 -3.79 7.78
N TRP A 572 3.58 -3.08 6.80
CA TRP A 572 5.00 -3.00 6.49
C TRP A 572 5.81 -2.32 7.59
N ASP A 573 5.29 -1.23 8.16
CA ASP A 573 5.92 -0.48 9.25
C ASP A 573 6.04 -1.33 10.51
N SER A 574 4.99 -2.02 10.93
CA SER A 574 5.01 -2.88 12.13
C SER A 574 5.97 -4.07 11.99
N HIS A 575 6.16 -4.57 10.76
CA HIS A 575 7.13 -5.62 10.46
C HIS A 575 8.55 -5.09 10.56
N ARG A 576 8.90 -4.04 9.81
CA ARG A 576 10.25 -3.48 9.82
C ARG A 576 10.68 -2.96 11.18
N TRP A 577 9.75 -2.44 12.00
CA TRP A 577 9.99 -2.03 13.39
C TRP A 577 10.09 -3.21 14.37
N LYS A 578 9.72 -4.40 13.97
CA LYS A 578 9.56 -5.60 14.82
C LYS A 578 8.55 -5.40 15.95
N THR A 579 7.52 -4.57 15.74
CA THR A 579 6.46 -4.32 16.74
C THR A 579 5.24 -5.21 16.53
N ALA A 580 5.10 -5.86 15.36
CA ALA A 580 3.94 -6.67 15.00
C ALA A 580 3.65 -7.80 16.03
N LEU A 581 4.67 -8.50 16.51
CA LEU A 581 4.52 -9.56 17.52
C LEU A 581 3.83 -9.06 18.80
N LYS A 582 4.09 -7.81 19.19
CA LYS A 582 3.49 -7.18 20.38
C LYS A 582 2.11 -6.59 20.07
N GLU A 583 1.95 -5.95 18.92
CA GLU A 583 0.79 -5.11 18.61
C GLU A 583 -0.34 -5.87 17.92
N GLN A 584 -0.04 -6.98 17.22
CA GLN A 584 -1.01 -7.72 16.40
C GLN A 584 -1.54 -9.00 17.08
N ASN A 585 -1.26 -9.22 18.36
CA ASN A 585 -1.91 -10.26 19.18
C ASN A 585 -3.01 -9.62 20.01
N ARG A 586 -4.17 -9.38 19.39
CA ARG A 586 -5.24 -8.56 19.99
C ARG A 586 -6.64 -8.99 19.58
N LEU A 587 -7.63 -8.53 20.35
CA LEU A 587 -9.02 -8.64 19.98
C LEU A 587 -9.39 -7.55 18.97
N ILE A 588 -10.10 -7.93 17.93
CA ILE A 588 -10.66 -7.03 16.93
C ILE A 588 -12.10 -6.72 17.33
N GLN A 589 -12.35 -5.48 17.72
CA GLN A 589 -13.58 -5.06 18.37
C GLN A 589 -14.25 -3.89 17.65
N GLY A 590 -15.55 -3.75 17.87
CA GLY A 590 -16.39 -2.66 17.38
C GLY A 590 -17.69 -2.57 18.19
N TRP A 591 -18.62 -1.75 17.72
CA TRP A 591 -19.94 -1.64 18.30
C TRP A 591 -20.83 -2.85 17.98
N ASN A 592 -21.88 -3.07 18.73
CA ASN A 592 -22.88 -4.12 18.48
C ASN A 592 -23.85 -3.69 17.36
N VAL A 593 -23.43 -3.83 16.13
CA VAL A 593 -24.20 -3.44 14.92
C VAL A 593 -25.49 -4.23 14.70
N ASN A 594 -25.73 -5.27 15.50
CA ASN A 594 -26.95 -6.08 15.44
C ASN A 594 -28.07 -5.57 16.38
N ALA A 595 -27.81 -4.52 17.16
CA ALA A 595 -28.78 -3.93 18.07
C ALA A 595 -29.48 -2.72 17.46
N SER A 596 -30.79 -2.58 17.70
CA SER A 596 -31.63 -1.45 17.32
C SER A 596 -31.65 -0.34 18.37
N GLU A 597 -31.61 -0.74 19.65
CA GLU A 597 -31.64 0.20 20.75
C GLU A 597 -30.30 0.89 20.93
N LEU A 598 -30.35 2.15 21.30
CA LEU A 598 -29.17 3.04 21.38
C LEU A 598 -28.11 2.51 22.33
N GLU A 599 -28.49 2.17 23.55
CA GLU A 599 -27.58 1.70 24.59
C GLU A 599 -26.98 0.32 24.22
N ASP A 600 -27.77 -0.55 23.62
CA ASP A 600 -27.32 -1.88 23.21
C ASP A 600 -26.37 -1.80 22.00
N TYR A 601 -26.60 -0.87 21.05
CA TYR A 601 -25.71 -0.64 19.93
C TYR A 601 -24.32 -0.19 20.40
N TYR A 602 -24.24 0.73 21.36
CA TYR A 602 -22.96 1.23 21.88
C TYR A 602 -22.32 0.31 22.93
N THR A 603 -22.60 -1.00 22.87
CA THR A 603 -21.85 -2.03 23.60
C THR A 603 -20.72 -2.60 22.73
N ILE A 604 -19.59 -2.96 23.38
CA ILE A 604 -18.42 -3.48 22.70
C ILE A 604 -18.61 -4.96 22.35
N THR A 605 -18.41 -5.31 21.09
CA THR A 605 -18.39 -6.70 20.63
C THR A 605 -17.05 -7.10 20.05
N THR A 606 -16.66 -8.35 20.19
CA THR A 606 -15.45 -8.92 19.57
C THR A 606 -15.84 -9.67 18.30
N LEU A 607 -15.24 -9.27 17.19
CA LEU A 607 -15.44 -9.90 15.88
C LEU A 607 -14.45 -11.05 15.66
N TYR A 608 -13.18 -10.78 15.90
CA TYR A 608 -12.05 -11.68 15.62
C TYR A 608 -11.00 -11.61 16.73
N THR A 609 -10.16 -12.63 16.78
CA THR A 609 -8.89 -12.59 17.52
C THR A 609 -7.76 -12.65 16.48
N GLN A 610 -6.97 -11.60 16.40
CA GLN A 610 -5.76 -11.58 15.58
C GLN A 610 -4.66 -12.35 16.28
N LYS A 611 -3.93 -13.17 15.51
CA LYS A 611 -2.75 -13.90 15.98
C LYS A 611 -1.59 -13.61 15.06
N PHE A 612 -0.48 -13.24 15.63
CA PHE A 612 0.78 -13.02 14.94
C PHE A 612 1.89 -13.78 15.67
N THR A 613 2.69 -14.51 14.95
CA THR A 613 3.81 -15.28 15.48
C THR A 613 5.10 -14.85 14.78
N TYR A 614 6.23 -15.36 15.23
CA TYR A 614 7.53 -14.99 14.68
C TYR A 614 7.67 -15.34 13.18
N ARG A 615 7.06 -16.43 12.70
CA ARG A 615 7.07 -16.82 11.29
C ARG A 615 6.41 -15.78 10.38
N ASP A 616 5.41 -15.06 10.90
CA ASP A 616 4.55 -14.17 10.12
C ASP A 616 5.24 -12.85 9.72
N TYR A 617 6.50 -12.61 10.18
CA TYR A 617 7.31 -11.49 9.66
C TYR A 617 7.65 -11.63 8.18
N PHE A 618 7.72 -12.86 7.66
CA PHE A 618 7.94 -13.13 6.23
C PHE A 618 6.96 -14.18 5.74
N ALA A 619 6.39 -13.97 4.56
CA ALA A 619 5.49 -14.93 3.94
C ALA A 619 6.21 -16.25 3.61
N PRO A 620 5.50 -17.39 3.56
CA PRO A 620 6.08 -18.66 3.19
C PRO A 620 6.45 -18.69 1.71
N ILE A 621 7.57 -19.36 1.37
CA ILE A 621 7.81 -19.79 0.00
C ILE A 621 6.87 -20.96 -0.28
N PRO A 622 6.11 -20.96 -1.40
CA PRO A 622 5.20 -22.04 -1.72
C PRO A 622 5.90 -23.40 -1.82
N GLU A 623 5.29 -24.42 -1.26
CA GLU A 623 5.85 -25.78 -1.21
C GLU A 623 6.18 -26.31 -2.59
N ASN A 624 5.34 -26.03 -3.60
CA ASN A 624 5.59 -26.43 -4.98
C ASN A 624 6.90 -25.84 -5.55
N ASP A 625 7.26 -24.62 -5.16
CA ASP A 625 8.49 -23.97 -5.63
C ASP A 625 9.72 -24.55 -4.92
N LEU A 626 9.60 -24.93 -3.64
CA LEU A 626 10.65 -25.66 -2.90
C LEU A 626 10.90 -27.06 -3.50
N VAL A 627 9.84 -27.77 -3.91
CA VAL A 627 9.96 -29.09 -4.56
C VAL A 627 10.63 -28.97 -5.93
N ARG A 628 10.30 -27.92 -6.71
CA ARG A 628 10.91 -27.68 -8.03
C ARG A 628 12.36 -27.24 -7.94
N ASN A 629 12.70 -26.45 -6.92
CA ASN A 629 14.05 -25.98 -6.66
C ASN A 629 14.51 -26.34 -5.24
N PRO A 630 15.11 -27.52 -5.02
CA PRO A 630 15.59 -27.97 -3.72
C PRO A 630 16.72 -27.11 -3.11
N GLN A 631 17.23 -26.14 -3.86
CA GLN A 631 18.24 -25.17 -3.37
C GLN A 631 17.59 -24.01 -2.59
N LEU A 632 16.27 -23.86 -2.68
CA LEU A 632 15.54 -22.90 -1.88
C LEU A 632 15.40 -23.38 -0.42
N VAL A 633 15.62 -22.48 0.51
CA VAL A 633 15.43 -22.70 1.95
C VAL A 633 14.16 -21.98 2.39
N GLN A 634 13.28 -22.66 3.13
CA GLN A 634 12.03 -22.07 3.66
C GLN A 634 12.31 -21.03 4.74
N ASN A 635 11.44 -20.05 4.87
CA ASN A 635 11.48 -19.10 5.97
C ASN A 635 11.24 -19.80 7.32
N PRO A 636 11.93 -19.38 8.40
CA PRO A 636 11.79 -20.01 9.72
C PRO A 636 10.37 -20.00 10.24
N GLY A 637 9.91 -21.17 10.71
CA GLY A 637 8.56 -21.37 11.29
C GLY A 637 7.48 -21.81 10.30
N TRP A 638 7.81 -21.89 9.00
CA TRP A 638 6.92 -22.43 7.96
C TRP A 638 7.23 -23.87 7.55
#